data_af4459dba0a78811e0c5d9ed6ae5720f
#
_entry.id   af4459dba0a78811e0c5d9ed6ae5720f
#
_cell.length_a   1.000
_cell.length_b   1.000
_cell.length_c   1.000
_cell.angle_alpha   90.00
_cell.angle_beta   90.00
_cell.angle_gamma   90.00
#
_symmetry.space_group_name_H-M   'P 1'
#
loop_
_entity.id
_entity.type
_entity.pdbx_description
1 polymer ?
#
loop_
_entity_poly.entity_id
_entity_poly.type
_entity_poly.pdbx_seq_one_letter_code
_entity_poly.pdbx_strand_id
1 'polypeptide(L)'
;KHAVVVVAEGAGQQFMTGERKVDASGNVLHEDIGIFMKNQIIDYFGKKNIPISVKYFDPSYIIRSIPANANDSKFCEQLTQNAVHAAMAGRTDFVVGNWNNSFTLLPITTATSQRKKVNLESEFWWSVVEATGQPMEMRNMKSSN
;
A
#
# COMPACT_ATOMS: atom_id res chain seq x y z
N LYS A 1 -4.09 -26.35 -7.48
CA LYS A 1 -3.23 -25.14 -7.52
C LYS A 1 -3.96 -24.00 -6.84
N HIS A 2 -3.25 -23.12 -6.21
CA HIS A 2 -3.78 -21.90 -5.59
C HIS A 2 -2.91 -20.70 -6.00
N ALA A 3 -3.47 -19.51 -5.87
CA ALA A 3 -2.77 -18.26 -6.06
C ALA A 3 -3.14 -17.29 -4.93
N VAL A 4 -2.22 -16.39 -4.61
CA VAL A 4 -2.43 -15.27 -3.69
C VAL A 4 -2.25 -13.99 -4.48
N VAL A 5 -3.22 -13.09 -4.35
CA VAL A 5 -3.17 -11.78 -4.98
C VAL A 5 -3.15 -10.72 -3.88
N VAL A 6 -2.12 -9.89 -3.87
CA VAL A 6 -1.99 -8.75 -2.95
C VAL A 6 -2.19 -7.47 -3.75
N VAL A 7 -3.13 -6.64 -3.31
CA VAL A 7 -3.51 -5.43 -4.03
C VAL A 7 -3.49 -4.24 -3.07
N ALA A 8 -2.89 -3.15 -3.50
CA ALA A 8 -2.91 -1.90 -2.74
C ALA A 8 -4.30 -1.25 -2.81
N GLU A 9 -4.75 -0.64 -1.70
CA GLU A 9 -6.06 0.00 -1.57
C GLU A 9 -6.36 1.01 -2.69
N GLY A 10 -5.37 1.78 -3.11
CA GLY A 10 -5.53 2.77 -4.17
C GLY A 10 -5.39 2.23 -5.60
N ALA A 11 -5.17 0.92 -5.77
CA ALA A 11 -5.03 0.33 -7.11
C ALA A 11 -6.38 0.21 -7.82
N GLY A 12 -6.35 0.26 -9.15
CA GLY A 12 -7.50 -0.06 -9.99
C GLY A 12 -8.68 0.89 -9.90
N GLN A 13 -8.57 2.03 -9.21
CA GLN A 13 -9.67 3.00 -9.03
C GLN A 13 -10.25 3.50 -10.35
N GLN A 14 -9.48 3.48 -11.43
CA GLN A 14 -9.94 3.86 -12.77
C GLN A 14 -10.92 2.85 -13.40
N PHE A 15 -11.00 1.64 -12.87
CA PHE A 15 -11.92 0.59 -13.35
C PHE A 15 -13.23 0.54 -12.57
N MET A 16 -13.32 1.33 -11.50
CA MET A 16 -14.50 1.42 -10.65
C MET A 16 -15.29 2.68 -11.00
N THR A 17 -16.58 2.54 -11.18
CA THR A 17 -17.47 3.59 -11.72
C THR A 17 -18.27 4.32 -10.65
N GLY A 18 -17.98 4.08 -9.39
CA GLY A 18 -18.67 4.70 -8.28
C GLY A 18 -18.40 6.20 -8.16
N GLU A 19 -19.34 6.92 -7.54
CA GLU A 19 -19.15 8.33 -7.20
C GLU A 19 -17.97 8.48 -6.23
N ARG A 20 -17.05 9.37 -6.55
CA ARG A 20 -15.94 9.72 -5.64
C ARG A 20 -16.50 10.40 -4.40
N LYS A 21 -16.62 9.66 -3.32
CA LYS A 21 -17.00 10.18 -2.02
C LYS A 21 -15.78 10.78 -1.34
N VAL A 22 -16.01 11.82 -0.55
CA VAL A 22 -14.98 12.49 0.23
C VAL A 22 -15.34 12.32 1.70
N ASP A 23 -14.36 12.02 2.54
CA ASP A 23 -14.56 11.96 3.99
C ASP A 23 -14.70 13.37 4.61
N ALA A 24 -15.02 13.42 5.91
CA ALA A 24 -15.15 14.68 6.63
C ALA A 24 -13.86 15.52 6.69
N SER A 25 -12.71 14.90 6.38
CA SER A 25 -11.38 15.54 6.35
C SER A 25 -10.97 15.98 4.94
N GLY A 26 -11.83 15.76 3.91
CA GLY A 26 -11.55 16.13 2.54
C GLY A 26 -10.76 15.07 1.74
N ASN A 27 -10.52 13.88 2.30
CA ASN A 27 -9.82 12.83 1.57
C ASN A 27 -10.79 12.06 0.66
N VAL A 28 -10.33 11.73 -0.54
CA VAL A 28 -11.09 10.87 -1.45
C VAL A 28 -11.13 9.47 -0.89
N LEU A 29 -12.34 8.96 -0.66
CA LEU A 29 -12.56 7.57 -0.29
C LEU A 29 -12.38 6.70 -1.53
N HIS A 30 -11.54 5.69 -1.41
CA HIS A 30 -11.36 4.68 -2.44
C HIS A 30 -12.47 3.63 -2.36
N GLU A 31 -12.90 3.13 -3.51
CA GLU A 31 -13.74 1.95 -3.55
C GLU A 31 -12.91 0.70 -3.22
N ASP A 32 -13.58 -0.33 -2.69
CA ASP A 32 -12.92 -1.57 -2.26
C ASP A 32 -12.45 -2.40 -3.47
N ILE A 33 -11.16 -2.25 -3.79
CA ILE A 33 -10.50 -3.02 -4.85
C ILE A 33 -10.52 -4.52 -4.58
N GLY A 34 -10.52 -4.95 -3.32
CA GLY A 34 -10.54 -6.36 -2.97
C GLY A 34 -11.87 -7.01 -3.34
N ILE A 35 -12.99 -6.36 -3.04
CA ILE A 35 -14.33 -6.82 -3.46
C ILE A 35 -14.44 -6.80 -4.98
N PHE A 36 -13.98 -5.73 -5.63
CA PHE A 36 -13.97 -5.63 -7.08
C PHE A 36 -13.20 -6.80 -7.71
N MET A 37 -11.97 -7.03 -7.29
CA MET A 37 -11.12 -8.12 -7.78
C MET A 37 -11.74 -9.50 -7.54
N LYS A 38 -12.29 -9.72 -6.35
CA LYS A 38 -12.99 -10.98 -6.03
C LYS A 38 -14.10 -11.25 -7.03
N ASN A 39 -14.95 -10.27 -7.31
CA ASN A 39 -16.07 -10.42 -8.23
C ASN A 39 -15.57 -10.67 -9.67
N GLN A 40 -14.56 -9.92 -10.13
CA GLN A 40 -13.96 -10.10 -11.45
C GLN A 40 -13.36 -11.51 -11.64
N ILE A 41 -12.69 -12.02 -10.61
CA ILE A 41 -12.10 -13.36 -10.63
C ILE A 41 -13.20 -14.42 -10.70
N ILE A 42 -14.26 -14.30 -9.88
CA ILE A 42 -15.39 -15.24 -9.89
C ILE A 42 -16.07 -15.24 -11.27
N ASP A 43 -16.34 -14.08 -11.83
CA ASP A 43 -16.98 -13.94 -13.14
C ASP A 43 -16.13 -14.55 -14.26
N TYR A 44 -14.82 -14.28 -14.24
CA TYR A 44 -13.90 -14.80 -15.24
C TYR A 44 -13.87 -16.33 -15.26
N PHE A 45 -13.74 -16.96 -14.09
CA PHE A 45 -13.72 -18.43 -14.00
C PHE A 45 -15.10 -19.04 -14.21
N GLY A 46 -16.16 -18.34 -13.82
CA GLY A 46 -17.53 -18.74 -14.11
C GLY A 46 -17.81 -18.85 -15.61
N LYS A 47 -17.38 -17.85 -16.39
CA LYS A 47 -17.48 -17.87 -17.86
C LYS A 47 -16.69 -19.04 -18.50
N LYS A 48 -15.70 -19.56 -17.82
CA LYS A 48 -14.90 -20.72 -18.26
C LYS A 48 -15.40 -22.05 -17.72
N ASN A 49 -16.47 -22.06 -16.93
CA ASN A 49 -16.98 -23.25 -16.24
C ASN A 49 -15.92 -23.93 -15.34
N ILE A 50 -15.02 -23.14 -14.73
CA ILE A 50 -13.99 -23.64 -13.81
C ILE A 50 -14.42 -23.30 -12.39
N PRO A 51 -14.67 -24.31 -11.52
CA PRO A 51 -15.04 -24.05 -10.13
C PRO A 51 -13.84 -23.48 -9.36
N ILE A 52 -14.06 -22.37 -8.63
CA ILE A 52 -13.07 -21.74 -7.78
C ILE A 52 -13.67 -21.36 -6.42
N SER A 53 -12.79 -21.21 -5.44
CA SER A 53 -13.11 -20.60 -4.15
C SER A 53 -12.21 -19.38 -3.94
N VAL A 54 -12.80 -18.20 -3.83
CA VAL A 54 -12.08 -16.95 -3.60
C VAL A 54 -12.36 -16.45 -2.20
N LYS A 55 -11.29 -16.24 -1.41
CA LYS A 55 -11.36 -15.63 -0.09
C LYS A 55 -10.74 -14.24 -0.16
N TYR A 56 -11.42 -13.27 0.41
CA TYR A 56 -10.93 -11.90 0.55
C TYR A 56 -10.62 -11.61 2.01
N PHE A 57 -9.50 -10.97 2.25
CA PHE A 57 -9.08 -10.49 3.56
C PHE A 57 -8.65 -9.04 3.47
N ASP A 58 -9.22 -8.20 4.32
CA ASP A 58 -8.69 -6.87 4.59
C ASP A 58 -7.91 -6.93 5.92
N PRO A 59 -6.56 -6.89 5.88
CA PRO A 59 -5.74 -7.01 7.07
C PRO A 59 -5.60 -5.71 7.87
N SER A 60 -6.21 -4.61 7.44
CA SER A 60 -5.94 -3.26 7.94
C SER A 60 -6.05 -3.13 9.47
N TYR A 61 -7.14 -3.62 10.05
CA TYR A 61 -7.33 -3.60 11.50
C TYR A 61 -6.45 -4.61 12.25
N ILE A 62 -6.23 -5.76 11.66
CA ILE A 62 -5.40 -6.81 12.24
C ILE A 62 -3.96 -6.33 12.37
N ILE A 63 -3.40 -5.75 11.30
CA ILE A 63 -2.03 -5.23 11.28
C ILE A 63 -1.83 -4.13 12.32
N ARG A 64 -2.81 -3.22 12.45
CA ARG A 64 -2.73 -2.09 13.38
C ARG A 64 -2.85 -2.48 14.85
N SER A 65 -3.44 -3.63 15.16
CA SER A 65 -3.63 -4.12 16.51
C SER A 65 -2.57 -5.13 16.99
N ILE A 66 -1.64 -5.49 16.14
CA ILE A 66 -0.53 -6.37 16.51
C ILE A 66 0.50 -5.58 17.33
N PRO A 67 0.96 -6.10 18.49
CA PRO A 67 2.07 -5.50 19.23
C PRO A 67 3.31 -5.34 18.35
N ALA A 68 4.03 -4.22 18.53
CA ALA A 68 5.29 -3.99 17.83
C ALA A 68 6.31 -5.06 18.18
N ASN A 69 7.05 -5.56 17.21
CA ASN A 69 8.21 -6.41 17.47
C ASN A 69 9.35 -5.60 18.10
N ALA A 70 10.42 -6.26 18.53
CA ALA A 70 11.51 -5.61 19.25
C ALA A 70 12.21 -4.50 18.43
N ASN A 71 12.36 -4.70 17.11
CA ASN A 71 12.96 -3.71 16.23
C ASN A 71 12.05 -2.49 16.05
N ASP A 72 10.77 -2.73 15.83
CA ASP A 72 9.77 -1.64 15.68
C ASP A 72 9.62 -0.86 16.99
N SER A 73 9.60 -1.55 18.14
CA SER A 73 9.55 -0.90 19.46
C SER A 73 10.73 0.03 19.67
N LYS A 74 11.95 -0.45 19.40
CA LYS A 74 13.16 0.38 19.51
C LYS A 74 13.14 1.55 18.55
N PHE A 75 12.73 1.33 17.32
CA PHE A 75 12.64 2.38 16.31
C PHE A 75 11.62 3.46 16.68
N CYS A 76 10.43 3.06 17.14
CA CYS A 76 9.39 3.96 17.61
C CYS A 76 9.82 4.75 18.85
N GLU A 77 10.53 4.11 19.79
CA GLU A 77 11.09 4.79 20.95
C GLU A 77 12.06 5.92 20.52
N GLN A 78 12.98 5.62 19.62
CA GLN A 78 13.95 6.60 19.12
C GLN A 78 13.26 7.73 18.34
N LEU A 79 12.26 7.43 17.51
CA LEU A 79 11.46 8.45 16.84
C LEU A 79 10.78 9.38 17.85
N THR A 80 10.15 8.80 18.88
CA THR A 80 9.43 9.56 19.91
C THR A 80 10.39 10.44 20.71
N GLN A 81 11.54 9.92 21.15
CA GLN A 81 12.55 10.69 21.86
C GLN A 81 13.02 11.90 21.04
N ASN A 82 13.32 11.70 19.76
CA ASN A 82 13.72 12.81 18.88
C ASN A 82 12.60 13.83 18.70
N ALA A 83 11.35 13.40 18.58
CA ALA A 83 10.19 14.30 18.48
C ALA A 83 10.03 15.15 19.75
N VAL A 84 10.09 14.52 20.94
CA VAL A 84 9.98 15.21 22.23
C VAL A 84 11.12 16.20 22.42
N HIS A 85 12.36 15.81 22.17
CA HIS A 85 13.50 16.71 22.29
C HIS A 85 13.42 17.91 21.35
N ALA A 86 12.97 17.69 20.10
CA ALA A 86 12.79 18.78 19.15
C ALA A 86 11.67 19.74 19.60
N ALA A 87 10.55 19.23 20.08
CA ALA A 87 9.45 20.03 20.60
C ALA A 87 9.88 20.83 21.84
N MET A 88 10.60 20.21 22.77
CA MET A 88 11.14 20.90 23.95
C MET A 88 12.18 21.96 23.60
N ALA A 89 12.87 21.82 22.47
CA ALA A 89 13.77 22.85 21.92
C ALA A 89 13.01 23.95 21.13
N GLY A 90 11.68 23.98 21.19
CA GLY A 90 10.83 25.00 20.53
C GLY A 90 10.67 24.83 19.03
N ARG A 91 10.99 23.64 18.48
CA ARG A 91 10.79 23.36 17.05
C ARG A 91 9.35 22.95 16.82
N THR A 92 8.77 23.45 15.73
CA THR A 92 7.38 23.18 15.30
C THR A 92 7.34 22.85 13.82
N ASP A 93 6.19 22.36 13.34
CA ASP A 93 5.92 22.10 11.92
C ASP A 93 6.91 21.12 11.28
N PHE A 94 7.21 20.03 11.96
CA PHE A 94 8.15 19.02 11.49
C PHE A 94 7.63 17.59 11.63
N VAL A 95 8.21 16.69 10.84
CA VAL A 95 8.13 15.24 10.97
C VAL A 95 9.52 14.71 11.30
N VAL A 96 9.62 13.77 12.23
CA VAL A 96 10.86 13.04 12.47
C VAL A 96 10.98 11.95 11.41
N GLY A 97 11.98 12.07 10.55
CA GLY A 97 12.33 11.08 9.55
C GLY A 97 13.60 10.31 9.92
N ASN A 98 13.83 9.21 9.21
CA ASN A 98 15.10 8.49 9.28
C ASN A 98 15.73 8.49 7.88
N TRP A 99 16.95 9.01 7.77
CA TRP A 99 17.72 9.10 6.54
C TRP A 99 19.11 8.54 6.78
N ASN A 100 19.50 7.54 6.02
CA ASN A 100 20.79 6.87 6.17
C ASN A 100 21.13 6.53 7.63
N ASN A 101 20.17 5.91 8.34
CA ASN A 101 20.30 5.53 9.75
C ASN A 101 20.47 6.71 10.74
N SER A 102 20.16 7.93 10.33
CA SER A 102 20.18 9.13 11.16
C SER A 102 18.79 9.74 11.23
N PHE A 103 18.37 10.12 12.43
CA PHE A 103 17.11 10.83 12.61
C PHE A 103 17.25 12.29 12.21
N THR A 104 16.33 12.74 11.39
CA THR A 104 16.29 14.09 10.83
C THR A 104 14.93 14.73 11.03
N LEU A 105 14.91 16.04 11.16
CA LEU A 105 13.66 16.80 11.22
C LEU A 105 13.38 17.36 9.82
N LEU A 106 12.22 17.01 9.29
CA LEU A 106 11.75 17.44 7.97
C LEU A 106 10.55 18.35 8.15
N PRO A 107 10.49 19.53 7.49
CA PRO A 107 9.27 20.32 7.45
C PRO A 107 8.08 19.51 6.92
N ILE A 108 6.89 19.65 7.54
CA ILE A 108 5.69 18.91 7.11
C ILE A 108 5.37 19.19 5.64
N THR A 109 5.51 20.45 5.21
CA THR A 109 5.29 20.86 3.82
C THR A 109 6.18 20.09 2.84
N THR A 110 7.44 19.84 3.20
CA THR A 110 8.36 19.03 2.38
C THR A 110 7.96 17.56 2.39
N ALA A 111 7.64 17.01 3.57
CA ALA A 111 7.26 15.62 3.72
C ALA A 111 5.96 15.26 2.96
N THR A 112 5.05 16.21 2.82
CA THR A 112 3.74 16.04 2.16
C THR A 112 3.69 16.56 0.72
N SER A 113 4.77 17.15 0.21
CA SER A 113 4.81 17.76 -1.14
C SER A 113 4.54 16.77 -2.27
N GLN A 114 4.88 15.51 -2.08
CA GLN A 114 4.68 14.47 -3.07
C GLN A 114 4.21 13.16 -2.42
N ARG A 115 3.26 12.48 -3.06
CA ARG A 115 2.89 11.13 -2.65
C ARG A 115 3.97 10.14 -3.09
N LYS A 116 4.48 9.37 -2.15
CA LYS A 116 5.42 8.29 -2.44
C LYS A 116 4.69 7.21 -3.27
N LYS A 117 5.23 6.91 -4.43
CA LYS A 117 4.77 5.82 -5.32
C LYS A 117 5.85 4.75 -5.43
N VAL A 118 5.45 3.55 -5.81
CA VAL A 118 6.39 2.48 -6.13
C VAL A 118 7.16 2.89 -7.39
N ASN A 119 8.49 2.85 -7.33
CA ASN A 119 9.32 3.06 -8.50
C ASN A 119 9.42 1.74 -9.27
N LEU A 120 8.81 1.67 -10.44
CA LEU A 120 8.78 0.48 -11.29
C LEU A 120 10.14 0.14 -11.94
N GLU A 121 11.09 1.08 -11.90
CA GLU A 121 12.47 0.89 -12.42
C GLU A 121 13.45 0.50 -11.30
N SER A 122 12.96 0.36 -10.05
CA SER A 122 13.82 0.01 -8.91
C SER A 122 14.15 -1.48 -8.87
N GLU A 123 15.34 -1.81 -8.39
CA GLU A 123 15.75 -3.19 -8.11
C GLU A 123 14.76 -3.91 -7.17
N PHE A 124 14.20 -3.17 -6.22
CA PHE A 124 13.19 -3.70 -5.31
C PHE A 124 11.95 -4.18 -6.07
N TRP A 125 11.45 -3.39 -7.02
CA TRP A 125 10.29 -3.79 -7.83
C TRP A 125 10.61 -5.01 -8.70
N TRP A 126 11.78 -5.02 -9.31
CA TRP A 126 12.24 -6.15 -10.12
C TRP A 126 12.32 -7.44 -9.30
N SER A 127 12.87 -7.38 -8.10
CA SER A 127 12.95 -8.55 -7.21
C SER A 127 11.57 -9.10 -6.83
N VAL A 128 10.57 -8.22 -6.65
CA VAL A 128 9.19 -8.64 -6.38
C VAL A 128 8.58 -9.35 -7.59
N VAL A 129 8.75 -8.80 -8.78
CA VAL A 129 8.24 -9.41 -10.03
C VAL A 129 8.85 -10.79 -10.24
N GLU A 130 10.16 -10.90 -10.07
CA GLU A 130 10.90 -12.17 -10.22
C GLU A 130 10.47 -13.21 -9.17
N ALA A 131 10.44 -12.82 -7.90
CA ALA A 131 10.08 -13.72 -6.80
C ALA A 131 8.64 -14.24 -6.87
N THR A 132 7.73 -13.46 -7.45
CA THR A 132 6.32 -13.83 -7.59
C THR A 132 5.99 -14.51 -8.92
N GLY A 133 6.92 -14.52 -9.88
CA GLY A 133 6.71 -15.08 -11.21
C GLY A 133 5.58 -14.40 -12.00
N GLN A 134 5.20 -13.18 -11.63
CA GLN A 134 4.20 -12.41 -12.36
C GLN A 134 4.81 -11.79 -13.62
N PRO A 135 4.00 -11.52 -14.67
CA PRO A 135 4.50 -10.83 -15.85
C PRO A 135 4.87 -9.38 -15.50
N MET A 136 5.91 -8.86 -16.11
CA MET A 136 6.35 -7.47 -15.91
C MET A 136 5.26 -6.45 -16.27
N GLU A 137 4.50 -6.74 -17.30
CA GLU A 137 3.33 -5.97 -17.69
C GLU A 137 2.09 -6.82 -17.51
N MET A 138 1.17 -6.37 -16.68
CA MET A 138 -0.14 -6.98 -16.47
C MET A 138 -1.06 -6.71 -17.67
N ARG A 139 -0.63 -7.11 -18.86
CA ARG A 139 -1.40 -6.98 -20.10
C ARG A 139 -1.80 -8.35 -20.60
N ASN A 140 -3.03 -8.47 -21.11
CA ASN A 140 -3.42 -9.64 -21.85
C ASN A 140 -2.57 -9.72 -23.12
N MET A 141 -1.76 -10.78 -23.27
CA MET A 141 -1.15 -11.03 -24.55
C MET A 141 -2.26 -11.21 -25.58
N LYS A 142 -2.27 -10.43 -26.65
CA LYS A 142 -3.09 -10.74 -27.81
C LYS A 142 -2.67 -12.12 -28.26
N SER A 143 -3.58 -13.09 -28.23
CA SER A 143 -3.35 -14.37 -28.90
C SER A 143 -3.02 -14.04 -30.36
N SER A 144 -1.77 -14.22 -30.75
CA SER A 144 -1.40 -14.27 -32.18
C SER A 144 -2.11 -15.47 -32.77
N ASN A 145 -3.14 -15.17 -33.57
CA ASN A 145 -3.74 -16.14 -34.49
C ASN A 145 -2.74 -16.53 -35.56
#